data_d984e1abaa855edbc145f5fe8384e4e6
#
_entry.id   d984e1abaa855edbc145f5fe8384e4e6
#
_cell.length_a   1.000
_cell.length_b   1.000
_cell.length_c   1.000
_cell.angle_alpha   90.00
_cell.angle_beta   90.00
_cell.angle_gamma   90.00
#
_symmetry.space_group_name_H-M   'P 1'
#
loop_
_entity.id
_entity.type
_entity.pdbx_description
1 polymer ?
#
loop_
_entity_poly.entity_id
_entity_poly.type
_entity_poly.pdbx_seq_one_letter_code
_entity_poly.pdbx_strand_id
1 'polypeptide(L)'
;LNSLTLPRPSRTLLVAPMYHAAAMINMCGCIAIGGTIVIQEDFIPQDVVVCLANEKITHTVLVPAMIQACLVSVPNVANNEYNDLDQIHYGASPIAPETLKKAMDVFKCKFGQGCGMTETVAVICLMTPEEHIRALNEKPDLLKSCGRPAIDTQVEIRDENDNPLPIGEIGQICAKGPQIMKGYWNKKEESEKALKGGWMHTGDAGRMDEEGFVFIEDRIKDMIVSGREN
;
A
#
# COMPACT_ATOMS: atom_id res chain seq x y z
N LEU A 1 -9.58 -3.69 -9.40
CA LEU A 1 -9.30 -2.59 -10.35
C LEU A 1 -10.12 -1.32 -10.06
N ASN A 2 -11.33 -1.46 -9.49
CA ASN A 2 -12.17 -0.29 -9.14
C ASN A 2 -11.64 0.53 -7.96
N SER A 3 -10.74 -0.03 -7.14
CA SER A 3 -10.16 0.68 -6.00
C SER A 3 -8.95 1.55 -6.37
N LEU A 4 -8.35 1.32 -7.55
CA LEU A 4 -7.27 2.12 -8.08
C LEU A 4 -7.82 2.94 -9.25
N THR A 5 -8.13 4.20 -9.02
CA THR A 5 -8.49 5.13 -10.12
C THR A 5 -7.22 5.48 -10.89
N LEU A 6 -7.00 4.80 -12.02
CA LEU A 6 -5.88 5.12 -12.90
C LEU A 6 -6.27 6.27 -13.84
N PRO A 7 -5.38 7.28 -14.01
CA PRO A 7 -5.63 8.40 -14.92
C PRO A 7 -5.74 7.94 -16.38
N ARG A 8 -6.45 8.70 -17.21
CA ARG A 8 -6.57 8.44 -18.65
C ARG A 8 -6.19 9.69 -19.45
N PRO A 9 -5.28 9.61 -20.42
CA PRO A 9 -4.52 8.42 -20.84
C PRO A 9 -3.60 7.93 -19.72
N SER A 10 -3.40 6.62 -19.60
CA SER A 10 -2.57 6.01 -18.55
C SER A 10 -1.20 5.64 -19.11
N ARG A 11 -0.16 6.10 -18.44
CA ARG A 11 1.23 5.74 -18.73
C ARG A 11 1.95 5.48 -17.40
N THR A 12 2.22 4.20 -17.11
CA THR A 12 2.80 3.79 -15.83
C THR A 12 4.29 3.53 -15.94
N LEU A 13 5.04 3.98 -14.95
CA LEU A 13 6.43 3.55 -14.75
C LEU A 13 6.44 2.33 -13.81
N LEU A 14 7.05 1.23 -14.27
CA LEU A 14 7.34 0.05 -13.46
C LEU A 14 8.85 -0.03 -13.21
N VAL A 15 9.24 0.09 -11.96
CA VAL A 15 10.62 0.02 -11.49
C VAL A 15 10.79 -1.02 -10.38
N ALA A 16 9.68 -1.50 -9.80
CA ALA A 16 9.69 -2.63 -8.90
C ALA A 16 9.76 -3.95 -9.70
N PRO A 17 10.37 -5.01 -9.14
CA PRO A 17 10.44 -6.31 -9.80
C PRO A 17 9.07 -6.83 -10.21
N MET A 18 8.90 -7.25 -11.46
CA MET A 18 7.62 -7.69 -12.01
C MET A 18 7.04 -8.96 -11.35
N TYR A 19 7.87 -9.72 -10.64
CA TYR A 19 7.39 -10.84 -9.82
C TYR A 19 6.76 -10.40 -8.49
N HIS A 20 6.90 -9.15 -8.11
CA HIS A 20 6.27 -8.59 -6.90
C HIS A 20 4.82 -8.18 -7.18
N ALA A 21 3.92 -8.51 -6.25
CA ALA A 21 2.48 -8.28 -6.41
C ALA A 21 2.12 -6.83 -6.75
N ALA A 22 2.79 -5.85 -6.16
CA ALA A 22 2.54 -4.43 -6.43
C ALA A 22 2.83 -4.04 -7.89
N ALA A 23 3.95 -4.50 -8.47
CA ALA A 23 4.27 -4.27 -9.88
C ALA A 23 3.28 -5.00 -10.81
N MET A 24 2.97 -6.26 -10.50
CA MET A 24 2.03 -7.07 -11.28
C MET A 24 0.64 -6.44 -11.36
N ILE A 25 0.09 -5.94 -10.24
CA ILE A 25 -1.22 -5.29 -10.21
C ILE A 25 -1.23 -4.03 -11.05
N ASN A 26 -0.19 -3.20 -10.95
CA ASN A 26 -0.11 -1.97 -11.75
C ASN A 26 0.03 -2.27 -13.24
N MET A 27 0.83 -3.28 -13.59
CA MET A 27 0.93 -3.76 -14.96
C MET A 27 -0.43 -4.23 -15.50
N CYS A 28 -1.10 -5.12 -14.79
CA CYS A 28 -2.41 -5.64 -15.19
C CYS A 28 -3.47 -4.53 -15.26
N GLY A 29 -3.46 -3.60 -14.30
CA GLY A 29 -4.36 -2.44 -14.29
C GLY A 29 -4.15 -1.55 -15.50
N CYS A 30 -2.90 -1.23 -15.83
CA CYS A 30 -2.55 -0.42 -16.98
C CYS A 30 -2.97 -1.10 -18.31
N ILE A 31 -2.70 -2.39 -18.46
CA ILE A 31 -3.12 -3.18 -19.64
C ILE A 31 -4.64 -3.19 -19.78
N ALA A 32 -5.37 -3.42 -18.69
CA ALA A 32 -6.83 -3.52 -18.69
C ALA A 32 -7.55 -2.23 -19.18
N ILE A 33 -6.91 -1.08 -19.07
CA ILE A 33 -7.45 0.21 -19.53
C ILE A 33 -6.80 0.68 -20.84
N GLY A 34 -5.97 -0.14 -21.49
CA GLY A 34 -5.28 0.20 -22.74
C GLY A 34 -4.15 1.23 -22.55
N GLY A 35 -3.54 1.27 -21.38
CA GLY A 35 -2.44 2.20 -21.07
C GLY A 35 -1.09 1.77 -21.63
N THR A 36 -0.10 2.61 -21.43
CA THR A 36 1.31 2.37 -21.80
C THR A 36 2.12 2.02 -20.57
N ILE A 37 3.02 1.07 -20.68
CA ILE A 37 3.93 0.67 -19.62
C ILE A 37 5.35 1.05 -20.02
N VAL A 38 6.03 1.79 -19.15
CA VAL A 38 7.47 2.08 -19.22
C VAL A 38 8.15 1.24 -18.16
N ILE A 39 9.14 0.45 -18.55
CA ILE A 39 9.84 -0.47 -17.64
C ILE A 39 11.28 -0.02 -17.48
N GLN A 40 11.73 0.10 -16.24
CA GLN A 40 13.15 0.20 -15.90
C GLN A 40 13.58 -1.09 -15.22
N GLU A 41 14.71 -1.63 -15.64
CA GLU A 41 15.24 -2.92 -15.15
C GLU A 41 15.62 -2.83 -13.67
N ASP A 42 16.30 -1.72 -13.30
CA ASP A 42 16.78 -1.46 -11.96
C ASP A 42 16.22 -0.14 -11.40
N PHE A 43 16.12 -0.06 -10.08
CA PHE A 43 15.82 1.18 -9.41
C PHE A 43 17.11 2.03 -9.28
N ILE A 44 17.23 3.02 -10.16
CA ILE A 44 18.26 4.07 -10.08
C ILE A 44 17.53 5.39 -9.85
N PRO A 45 17.67 6.07 -8.67
CA PRO A 45 16.91 7.26 -8.33
C PRO A 45 16.93 8.36 -9.40
N GLN A 46 18.11 8.61 -9.99
CA GLN A 46 18.27 9.60 -11.06
C GLN A 46 17.42 9.25 -12.30
N ASP A 47 17.45 7.99 -12.73
CA ASP A 47 16.73 7.54 -13.92
C ASP A 47 15.21 7.55 -13.69
N VAL A 48 14.77 7.21 -12.49
CA VAL A 48 13.36 7.32 -12.09
C VAL A 48 12.88 8.77 -12.19
N VAL A 49 13.63 9.71 -11.59
CA VAL A 49 13.27 11.14 -11.62
C VAL A 49 13.25 11.68 -13.04
N VAL A 50 14.25 11.36 -13.87
CA VAL A 50 14.29 11.76 -15.29
C VAL A 50 13.11 11.18 -16.06
N CYS A 51 12.77 9.92 -15.82
CA CYS A 51 11.63 9.26 -16.46
C CYS A 51 10.30 9.91 -16.06
N LEU A 52 10.08 10.18 -14.77
CA LEU A 52 8.89 10.85 -14.26
C LEU A 52 8.70 12.25 -14.89
N ALA A 53 9.80 12.99 -15.11
CA ALA A 53 9.74 14.33 -15.67
C ALA A 53 9.55 14.36 -17.20
N ASN A 54 10.14 13.41 -17.94
CA ASN A 54 10.30 13.55 -19.39
C ASN A 54 9.48 12.53 -20.21
N GLU A 55 9.06 11.39 -19.60
CA GLU A 55 8.43 10.30 -20.33
C GLU A 55 6.90 10.32 -20.23
N LYS A 56 6.30 11.45 -19.84
CA LYS A 56 4.85 11.63 -19.68
C LYS A 56 4.22 10.55 -18.79
N ILE A 57 4.92 10.17 -17.73
CA ILE A 57 4.42 9.21 -16.76
C ILE A 57 3.25 9.85 -16.00
N THR A 58 2.12 9.14 -15.97
CA THR A 58 0.93 9.60 -15.25
C THR A 58 0.83 9.02 -13.84
N HIS A 59 1.38 7.81 -13.64
CA HIS A 59 1.39 7.18 -12.33
C HIS A 59 2.53 6.17 -12.18
N THR A 60 2.90 5.90 -10.94
CA THR A 60 3.88 4.87 -10.59
C THR A 60 3.62 4.32 -9.19
N VAL A 61 4.25 3.18 -8.87
CA VAL A 61 4.31 2.63 -7.51
C VAL A 61 5.76 2.62 -7.06
N LEU A 62 6.00 3.27 -5.92
CA LEU A 62 7.32 3.34 -5.29
C LEU A 62 7.18 2.97 -3.81
N VAL A 63 8.09 2.16 -3.28
CA VAL A 63 8.13 1.97 -1.83
C VAL A 63 8.72 3.22 -1.15
N PRO A 64 8.40 3.48 0.14
CA PRO A 64 8.87 4.69 0.85
C PRO A 64 10.37 4.94 0.76
N ALA A 65 11.18 3.88 0.81
CA ALA A 65 12.64 3.98 0.65
C ALA A 65 13.05 4.48 -0.75
N MET A 66 12.33 4.10 -1.81
CA MET A 66 12.57 4.59 -3.17
C MET A 66 12.21 6.07 -3.29
N ILE A 67 11.07 6.48 -2.71
CA ILE A 67 10.65 7.89 -2.66
C ILE A 67 11.72 8.72 -1.95
N GLN A 68 12.16 8.27 -0.78
CA GLN A 68 13.22 8.94 -0.02
C GLN A 68 14.53 9.02 -0.81
N ALA A 69 14.94 7.95 -1.48
CA ALA A 69 16.14 7.94 -2.29
C ALA A 69 16.07 8.96 -3.44
N CYS A 70 14.94 9.07 -4.14
CA CYS A 70 14.73 10.10 -5.16
C CYS A 70 14.87 11.53 -4.58
N LEU A 71 14.32 11.77 -3.38
CA LEU A 71 14.35 13.09 -2.73
C LEU A 71 15.73 13.49 -2.19
N VAL A 72 16.57 12.52 -1.83
CA VAL A 72 17.86 12.76 -1.14
C VAL A 72 19.04 12.62 -2.09
N SER A 73 19.00 11.63 -2.98
CA SER A 73 20.16 11.27 -3.82
C SER A 73 20.17 11.98 -5.18
N VAL A 74 19.04 12.56 -5.61
CA VAL A 74 18.96 13.23 -6.90
C VAL A 74 19.15 14.74 -6.72
N PRO A 75 20.28 15.32 -7.22
CA PRO A 75 20.49 16.77 -7.15
C PRO A 75 19.37 17.52 -7.88
N ASN A 76 18.90 18.60 -7.28
CA ASN A 76 17.91 19.49 -7.89
C ASN A 76 16.59 18.77 -8.31
N VAL A 77 16.20 17.69 -7.64
CA VAL A 77 14.96 16.96 -7.93
C VAL A 77 13.73 17.89 -7.97
N ALA A 78 13.70 18.93 -7.14
CA ALA A 78 12.62 19.91 -7.10
C ALA A 78 12.60 20.91 -8.28
N ASN A 79 13.66 20.96 -9.09
CA ASN A 79 13.73 21.85 -10.25
C ASN A 79 13.13 21.22 -11.51
N ASN A 80 12.79 19.93 -11.47
CA ASN A 80 12.13 19.27 -12.58
C ASN A 80 10.63 19.62 -12.57
N GLU A 81 10.03 19.60 -13.75
CA GLU A 81 8.60 19.70 -13.92
C GLU A 81 7.99 18.30 -14.13
N TYR A 82 6.97 17.96 -13.35
CA TYR A 82 6.28 16.66 -13.40
C TYR A 82 4.85 16.82 -13.93
N ASN A 83 4.70 17.51 -15.05
CA ASN A 83 3.43 18.01 -15.57
C ASN A 83 2.38 16.92 -15.88
N ASP A 84 2.84 15.72 -16.24
CA ASP A 84 1.95 14.61 -16.57
C ASP A 84 1.69 13.68 -15.37
N LEU A 85 2.48 13.81 -14.29
CA LEU A 85 2.39 12.92 -13.13
C LEU A 85 1.18 13.26 -12.27
N ASP A 86 0.15 12.41 -12.31
CA ASP A 86 -1.07 12.58 -11.51
C ASP A 86 -0.95 11.93 -10.13
N GLN A 87 -0.31 10.74 -10.05
CA GLN A 87 -0.31 10.00 -8.79
C GLN A 87 0.91 9.10 -8.59
N ILE A 88 1.41 9.10 -7.35
CA ILE A 88 2.35 8.09 -6.83
C ILE A 88 1.62 7.25 -5.79
N HIS A 89 1.56 5.93 -6.04
CA HIS A 89 1.15 4.97 -5.03
C HIS A 89 2.35 4.46 -4.25
N TYR A 90 2.17 4.24 -2.95
CA TYR A 90 3.20 3.60 -2.14
C TYR A 90 2.59 2.52 -1.23
N GLY A 91 3.43 1.70 -0.63
CA GLY A 91 3.00 0.65 0.28
C GLY A 91 4.16 -0.21 0.75
N ALA A 92 3.86 -1.39 1.26
CA ALA A 92 4.79 -2.34 1.86
C ALA A 92 5.43 -1.89 3.18
N SER A 93 5.45 -0.59 3.50
CA SER A 93 5.90 -0.03 4.77
C SER A 93 5.32 1.36 5.01
N PRO A 94 5.26 1.83 6.27
CA PRO A 94 4.88 3.20 6.59
C PRO A 94 5.86 4.21 5.97
N ILE A 95 5.37 5.40 5.65
CA ILE A 95 6.18 6.54 5.21
C ILE A 95 6.26 7.59 6.33
N ALA A 96 7.44 8.14 6.56
CA ALA A 96 7.58 9.24 7.51
C ALA A 96 6.82 10.47 7.01
N PRO A 97 6.05 11.17 7.89
CA PRO A 97 5.26 12.34 7.49
C PRO A 97 6.08 13.42 6.77
N GLU A 98 7.30 13.67 7.22
CA GLU A 98 8.19 14.66 6.62
C GLU A 98 8.61 14.25 5.20
N THR A 99 8.87 12.96 4.99
CA THR A 99 9.21 12.42 3.65
C THR A 99 8.02 12.57 2.71
N LEU A 100 6.81 12.25 3.18
CA LEU A 100 5.58 12.39 2.40
C LEU A 100 5.33 13.86 2.03
N LYS A 101 5.38 14.78 2.99
CA LYS A 101 5.23 16.22 2.73
C LYS A 101 6.21 16.71 1.68
N LYS A 102 7.50 16.38 1.87
CA LYS A 102 8.54 16.75 0.91
C LYS A 102 8.29 16.14 -0.48
N ALA A 103 7.83 14.88 -0.55
CA ALA A 103 7.50 14.24 -1.81
C ALA A 103 6.32 14.93 -2.53
N MET A 104 5.26 15.29 -1.79
CA MET A 104 4.12 16.03 -2.33
C MET A 104 4.53 17.41 -2.85
N ASP A 105 5.40 18.13 -2.13
CA ASP A 105 5.91 19.44 -2.52
C ASP A 105 6.80 19.37 -3.78
N VAL A 106 7.61 18.32 -3.91
CA VAL A 106 8.54 18.12 -5.03
C VAL A 106 7.82 17.62 -6.26
N PHE A 107 7.08 16.52 -6.15
CA PHE A 107 6.44 15.87 -7.28
C PHE A 107 5.10 16.51 -7.69
N LYS A 108 4.50 17.32 -6.81
CA LYS A 108 3.24 18.06 -7.04
C LYS A 108 2.10 17.19 -7.55
N CYS A 109 2.05 15.92 -7.13
CA CYS A 109 1.06 14.94 -7.52
C CYS A 109 0.31 14.38 -6.30
N LYS A 110 -0.73 13.60 -6.56
CA LYS A 110 -1.47 12.88 -5.53
C LYS A 110 -0.66 11.70 -5.00
N PHE A 111 -0.88 11.37 -3.73
CA PHE A 111 -0.32 10.17 -3.11
C PHE A 111 -1.43 9.25 -2.64
N GLY A 112 -1.25 7.96 -2.87
CA GLY A 112 -2.13 6.91 -2.37
C GLY A 112 -1.32 5.81 -1.72
N GLN A 113 -1.86 5.17 -0.68
CA GLN A 113 -1.21 4.05 -0.01
C GLN A 113 -2.03 2.79 -0.20
N GLY A 114 -1.34 1.66 -0.49
CA GLY A 114 -1.92 0.33 -0.46
C GLY A 114 -1.25 -0.52 0.61
N CYS A 115 -2.06 -1.24 1.38
CA CYS A 115 -1.62 -2.17 2.40
C CYS A 115 -2.21 -3.55 2.15
N GLY A 116 -1.38 -4.57 2.23
CA GLY A 116 -1.75 -5.96 2.05
C GLY A 116 -0.52 -6.84 1.85
N MET A 117 -0.73 -8.04 1.36
CA MET A 117 0.30 -9.05 1.19
C MET A 117 0.08 -9.80 -0.13
N THR A 118 1.02 -10.65 -0.53
CA THR A 118 0.91 -11.42 -1.78
C THR A 118 -0.36 -12.27 -1.81
N GLU A 119 -0.74 -12.86 -0.68
CA GLU A 119 -1.92 -13.69 -0.47
C GLU A 119 -3.25 -12.93 -0.65
N THR A 120 -3.20 -11.60 -0.64
CA THR A 120 -4.36 -10.72 -0.82
C THR A 120 -4.27 -9.89 -2.10
N VAL A 121 -3.44 -10.32 -3.06
CA VAL A 121 -3.15 -9.57 -4.29
C VAL A 121 -2.75 -8.12 -3.97
N ALA A 122 -1.83 -7.97 -3.01
CA ALA A 122 -1.21 -6.75 -2.49
C ALA A 122 -2.11 -5.76 -1.72
N VAL A 123 -3.44 -5.88 -1.75
CA VAL A 123 -4.30 -4.84 -1.17
C VAL A 123 -5.45 -5.42 -0.36
N ILE A 124 -5.54 -5.03 0.91
CA ILE A 124 -6.73 -5.18 1.77
C ILE A 124 -7.23 -3.82 2.26
N CYS A 125 -6.32 -2.85 2.43
CA CYS A 125 -6.67 -1.49 2.81
C CYS A 125 -6.04 -0.48 1.85
N LEU A 126 -6.71 0.65 1.70
CA LEU A 126 -6.25 1.80 0.91
C LEU A 126 -6.40 3.08 1.71
N MET A 127 -5.42 3.96 1.59
CA MET A 127 -5.52 5.36 2.01
C MET A 127 -5.53 6.23 0.76
N THR A 128 -6.60 6.98 0.58
CA THR A 128 -6.83 7.79 -0.63
C THR A 128 -6.00 9.08 -0.60
N PRO A 129 -5.84 9.78 -1.74
CA PRO A 129 -5.21 11.10 -1.76
C PRO A 129 -5.89 12.12 -0.85
N GLU A 130 -7.21 12.11 -0.78
CA GLU A 130 -8.00 13.00 0.07
C GLU A 130 -7.74 12.74 1.56
N GLU A 131 -7.61 11.46 1.93
CA GLU A 131 -7.25 11.06 3.29
C GLU A 131 -5.82 11.45 3.66
N HIS A 132 -4.88 11.43 2.71
CA HIS A 132 -3.53 11.96 2.91
C HIS A 132 -3.55 13.47 3.18
N ILE A 133 -4.32 14.24 2.39
CA ILE A 133 -4.47 15.68 2.60
C ILE A 133 -5.10 15.96 3.96
N ARG A 134 -6.15 15.22 4.33
CA ARG A 134 -6.79 15.32 5.65
C ARG A 134 -5.79 14.99 6.77
N ALA A 135 -5.02 13.93 6.60
CA ALA A 135 -4.02 13.53 7.59
C ALA A 135 -2.96 14.63 7.81
N LEU A 136 -2.47 15.25 6.75
CA LEU A 136 -1.46 16.29 6.84
C LEU A 136 -1.97 17.59 7.48
N ASN A 137 -3.25 17.91 7.31
CA ASN A 137 -3.82 19.19 7.75
C ASN A 137 -4.57 19.11 9.08
N GLU A 138 -5.24 17.97 9.37
CA GLU A 138 -6.21 17.89 10.45
C GLU A 138 -5.93 16.77 11.44
N LYS A 139 -5.50 15.58 10.96
CA LYS A 139 -5.38 14.37 11.79
C LYS A 139 -4.09 13.59 11.46
N PRO A 140 -2.91 14.08 11.93
CA PRO A 140 -1.60 13.48 11.56
C PRO A 140 -1.46 11.99 11.86
N ASP A 141 -2.15 11.48 12.87
CA ASP A 141 -2.10 10.07 13.24
C ASP A 141 -2.63 9.14 12.14
N LEU A 142 -3.47 9.63 11.23
CA LEU A 142 -3.93 8.83 10.08
C LEU A 142 -2.78 8.39 9.17
N LEU A 143 -1.66 9.11 9.14
CA LEU A 143 -0.46 8.70 8.36
C LEU A 143 0.20 7.42 8.88
N LYS A 144 -0.16 6.99 10.10
CA LYS A 144 0.29 5.72 10.68
C LYS A 144 -0.63 4.55 10.30
N SER A 145 -1.81 4.85 9.75
CA SER A 145 -2.78 3.82 9.35
C SER A 145 -2.44 3.20 8.00
N CYS A 146 -3.02 2.04 7.74
CA CYS A 146 -3.05 1.40 6.43
C CYS A 146 -4.16 1.94 5.52
N GLY A 147 -4.94 2.93 5.99
CA GLY A 147 -6.17 3.36 5.35
C GLY A 147 -7.38 2.51 5.77
N ARG A 148 -8.42 2.51 4.94
CA ARG A 148 -9.68 1.78 5.16
C ARG A 148 -9.75 0.54 4.27
N PRO A 149 -10.63 -0.43 4.60
CA PRO A 149 -10.84 -1.59 3.74
C PRO A 149 -11.10 -1.21 2.28
N ALA A 150 -10.43 -1.89 1.37
CA ALA A 150 -10.61 -1.69 -0.07
C ALA A 150 -12.03 -2.09 -0.51
N ILE A 151 -12.45 -1.67 -1.70
CA ILE A 151 -13.75 -2.02 -2.27
C ILE A 151 -13.89 -3.55 -2.32
N ASP A 152 -15.06 -4.05 -1.94
CA ASP A 152 -15.41 -5.48 -1.85
C ASP A 152 -14.53 -6.28 -0.88
N THR A 153 -13.84 -5.59 0.05
CA THR A 153 -13.00 -6.20 1.08
C THR A 153 -13.61 -5.95 2.45
N GLN A 154 -13.74 -6.99 3.24
CA GLN A 154 -14.05 -6.91 4.67
C GLN A 154 -12.75 -7.08 5.45
N VAL A 155 -12.55 -6.25 6.46
CA VAL A 155 -11.43 -6.35 7.40
C VAL A 155 -12.01 -6.36 8.81
N GLU A 156 -11.59 -7.30 9.60
CA GLU A 156 -11.94 -7.42 11.03
C GLU A 156 -10.68 -7.61 11.86
N ILE A 157 -10.75 -7.15 13.09
CA ILE A 157 -9.74 -7.45 14.11
C ILE A 157 -10.30 -8.60 14.94
N ARG A 158 -9.53 -9.70 15.08
CA ARG A 158 -9.99 -10.91 15.72
C ARG A 158 -9.07 -11.36 16.86
N ASP A 159 -9.68 -12.00 17.88
CA ASP A 159 -8.96 -12.60 18.99
C ASP A 159 -8.33 -13.97 18.63
N GLU A 160 -7.66 -14.60 19.57
CA GLU A 160 -7.06 -15.94 19.42
C GLU A 160 -8.09 -17.05 19.16
N ASN A 161 -9.33 -16.84 19.59
CA ASN A 161 -10.45 -17.77 19.40
C ASN A 161 -11.22 -17.51 18.08
N ASP A 162 -10.73 -16.56 17.27
CA ASP A 162 -11.31 -16.18 15.99
C ASP A 162 -12.65 -15.42 16.12
N ASN A 163 -12.91 -14.78 17.27
CA ASN A 163 -14.05 -13.89 17.45
C ASN A 163 -13.67 -12.46 17.07
N PRO A 164 -14.58 -11.69 16.43
CA PRO A 164 -14.33 -10.29 16.15
C PRO A 164 -14.24 -9.49 17.44
N LEU A 165 -13.24 -8.61 17.51
CA LEU A 165 -13.03 -7.69 18.62
C LEU A 165 -13.75 -6.36 18.42
N PRO A 166 -14.11 -5.66 19.50
CA PRO A 166 -14.62 -4.31 19.46
C PRO A 166 -13.63 -3.33 18.81
N ILE A 167 -14.16 -2.21 18.31
CA ILE A 167 -13.36 -1.11 17.78
C ILE A 167 -12.37 -0.61 18.84
N GLY A 168 -11.12 -0.40 18.42
CA GLY A 168 -10.01 0.09 19.25
C GLY A 168 -9.22 -1.01 19.94
N GLU A 169 -9.74 -2.23 20.05
CA GLU A 169 -9.01 -3.35 20.63
C GLU A 169 -7.99 -3.93 19.64
N ILE A 170 -6.87 -4.42 20.20
CA ILE A 170 -5.77 -5.00 19.44
C ILE A 170 -5.98 -6.51 19.28
N GLY A 171 -5.85 -7.00 18.06
CA GLY A 171 -5.93 -8.41 17.71
C GLY A 171 -5.35 -8.67 16.34
N GLN A 172 -5.59 -9.85 15.79
CA GLN A 172 -5.12 -10.18 14.46
C GLN A 172 -5.96 -9.49 13.39
N ILE A 173 -5.30 -8.85 12.43
CA ILE A 173 -5.95 -8.32 11.23
C ILE A 173 -6.35 -9.50 10.34
N CYS A 174 -7.64 -9.63 10.07
CA CYS A 174 -8.19 -10.65 9.19
C CYS A 174 -8.95 -10.00 8.05
N ALA A 175 -8.83 -10.56 6.85
CA ALA A 175 -9.44 -10.02 5.66
C ALA A 175 -10.26 -11.06 4.89
N LYS A 176 -11.34 -10.60 4.25
CA LYS A 176 -12.19 -11.42 3.38
C LYS A 176 -12.60 -10.63 2.16
N GLY A 177 -12.48 -11.23 0.98
CA GLY A 177 -12.79 -10.58 -0.29
C GLY A 177 -12.44 -11.44 -1.49
N PRO A 178 -12.83 -11.04 -2.70
CA PRO A 178 -12.62 -11.83 -3.92
C PRO A 178 -11.14 -11.97 -4.31
N GLN A 179 -10.28 -11.08 -3.81
CA GLN A 179 -8.84 -11.07 -4.08
C GLN A 179 -8.03 -12.03 -3.20
N ILE A 180 -8.65 -12.64 -2.17
CA ILE A 180 -7.94 -13.55 -1.27
C ILE A 180 -7.53 -14.81 -2.03
N MET A 181 -6.30 -15.26 -1.80
CA MET A 181 -5.76 -16.48 -2.40
C MET A 181 -6.64 -17.70 -2.16
N LYS A 182 -6.57 -18.68 -3.03
CA LYS A 182 -7.25 -19.99 -2.83
C LYS A 182 -6.50 -20.91 -1.87
N GLY A 183 -5.23 -20.64 -1.63
CA GLY A 183 -4.34 -21.42 -0.76
C GLY A 183 -2.92 -21.47 -1.31
N TYR A 184 -2.03 -22.01 -0.52
CA TYR A 184 -0.64 -22.29 -0.91
C TYR A 184 -0.55 -23.60 -1.71
N TRP A 185 0.21 -23.57 -2.80
CA TRP A 185 0.41 -24.74 -3.65
C TRP A 185 1.03 -25.91 -2.88
N ASN A 186 0.37 -27.08 -2.91
CA ASN A 186 0.79 -28.31 -2.20
C ASN A 186 1.03 -28.15 -0.68
N LYS A 187 0.38 -27.16 -0.04
CA LYS A 187 0.51 -26.85 1.40
C LYS A 187 -0.86 -26.71 2.03
N LYS A 188 -1.52 -27.88 2.20
CA LYS A 188 -2.90 -27.92 2.68
C LYS A 188 -3.04 -27.36 4.11
N GLU A 189 -2.21 -27.82 5.03
CA GLU A 189 -2.28 -27.44 6.45
C GLU A 189 -2.02 -25.93 6.65
N GLU A 190 -0.99 -25.38 5.96
CA GLU A 190 -0.70 -23.95 6.01
C GLU A 190 -1.84 -23.13 5.37
N SER A 191 -2.46 -23.64 4.32
CA SER A 191 -3.61 -23.00 3.67
C SER A 191 -4.82 -22.97 4.60
N GLU A 192 -5.15 -24.09 5.24
CA GLU A 192 -6.26 -24.20 6.19
C GLU A 192 -6.04 -23.28 7.40
N LYS A 193 -4.80 -23.15 7.86
CA LYS A 193 -4.45 -22.24 8.95
C LYS A 193 -4.59 -20.76 8.53
N ALA A 194 -4.07 -20.40 7.35
CA ALA A 194 -4.12 -19.03 6.85
C ALA A 194 -5.54 -18.58 6.47
N LEU A 195 -6.41 -19.52 6.07
CA LEU A 195 -7.79 -19.24 5.61
C LEU A 195 -8.86 -19.76 6.59
N LYS A 196 -8.50 -19.87 7.87
CA LYS A 196 -9.39 -20.35 8.91
C LYS A 196 -10.71 -19.56 8.97
N GLY A 197 -11.84 -20.23 9.13
CA GLY A 197 -13.14 -19.58 9.23
C GLY A 197 -13.58 -18.81 7.97
N GLY A 198 -12.89 -18.98 6.83
CA GLY A 198 -13.15 -18.23 5.60
C GLY A 198 -12.60 -16.81 5.60
N TRP A 199 -11.69 -16.52 6.52
CA TRP A 199 -10.92 -15.27 6.61
C TRP A 199 -9.46 -15.52 6.37
N MET A 200 -8.80 -14.60 5.65
CA MET A 200 -7.35 -14.56 5.54
C MET A 200 -6.77 -13.97 6.81
N HIS A 201 -6.03 -14.77 7.55
CA HIS A 201 -5.28 -14.37 8.74
C HIS A 201 -3.93 -13.82 8.31
N THR A 202 -3.73 -12.49 8.41
CA THR A 202 -2.53 -11.83 7.88
C THR A 202 -1.27 -12.13 8.67
N GLY A 203 -1.42 -12.46 9.95
CA GLY A 203 -0.30 -12.60 10.89
C GLY A 203 0.21 -11.26 11.42
N ASP A 204 -0.43 -10.16 11.08
CA ASP A 204 -0.17 -8.84 11.63
C ASP A 204 -1.18 -8.53 12.74
N ALA A 205 -0.69 -7.98 13.86
CA ALA A 205 -1.52 -7.44 14.92
C ALA A 205 -1.88 -5.99 14.61
N GLY A 206 -3.10 -5.61 14.93
CA GLY A 206 -3.56 -4.25 14.70
C GLY A 206 -4.90 -3.98 15.31
N ARG A 207 -5.38 -2.77 15.10
CA ARG A 207 -6.69 -2.29 15.55
C ARG A 207 -7.39 -1.50 14.46
N MET A 208 -8.67 -1.31 14.62
CA MET A 208 -9.48 -0.46 13.76
C MET A 208 -10.08 0.68 14.59
N ASP A 209 -10.06 1.90 14.07
CA ASP A 209 -10.69 3.03 14.74
C ASP A 209 -12.17 3.19 14.36
N GLU A 210 -12.87 4.14 15.02
CA GLU A 210 -14.29 4.45 14.80
C GLU A 210 -14.60 4.91 13.36
N GLU A 211 -13.60 5.41 12.65
CA GLU A 211 -13.75 5.83 11.25
C GLU A 211 -13.41 4.71 10.26
N GLY A 212 -13.06 3.52 10.75
CA GLY A 212 -12.71 2.34 9.95
C GLY A 212 -11.27 2.33 9.43
N PHE A 213 -10.39 3.18 9.95
CA PHE A 213 -8.96 3.11 9.63
C PHE A 213 -8.30 1.97 10.38
N VAL A 214 -7.51 1.19 9.67
CA VAL A 214 -6.75 0.05 10.21
C VAL A 214 -5.33 0.49 10.52
N PHE A 215 -4.85 0.16 11.72
CA PHE A 215 -3.49 0.44 12.18
C PHE A 215 -2.78 -0.87 12.44
N ILE A 216 -1.60 -1.07 11.87
CA ILE A 216 -0.72 -2.17 12.21
C ILE A 216 0.09 -1.75 13.43
N GLU A 217 0.07 -2.58 14.47
CA GLU A 217 0.83 -2.34 15.71
C GLU A 217 2.13 -3.15 15.71
N ASP A 218 2.07 -4.45 15.37
CA ASP A 218 3.26 -5.32 15.29
C ASP A 218 2.97 -6.58 14.47
N ARG A 219 3.96 -7.43 14.28
CA ARG A 219 3.77 -8.80 13.81
C ARG A 219 3.49 -9.73 14.99
N ILE A 220 2.45 -10.57 14.87
CA ILE A 220 2.05 -11.49 15.95
C ILE A 220 3.20 -12.41 16.39
N LYS A 221 4.08 -12.80 15.44
CA LYS A 221 5.25 -13.63 15.73
C LYS A 221 6.34 -12.91 16.54
N ASP A 222 6.35 -11.60 16.48
CA ASP A 222 7.37 -10.74 17.10
C ASP A 222 6.85 -10.09 18.39
N MET A 223 5.54 -10.23 18.69
CA MET A 223 4.97 -9.77 19.94
C MET A 223 5.45 -10.64 21.12
N ILE A 224 6.14 -10.01 22.06
CA ILE A 224 6.48 -10.62 23.34
C ILE A 224 5.28 -10.46 24.28
N VAL A 225 4.54 -11.53 24.48
CA VAL A 225 3.45 -11.55 25.46
C VAL A 225 4.05 -11.67 26.85
N SER A 226 4.18 -10.54 27.54
CA SER A 226 4.64 -10.46 28.94
C SER A 226 3.44 -10.21 29.86
N GLY A 227 2.82 -11.29 30.37
CA GLY A 227 1.71 -11.16 31.31
C GLY A 227 0.49 -10.46 30.66
N ARG A 228 -0.50 -10.01 31.38
CA ARG A 228 -1.73 -9.40 30.89
C ARG A 228 -1.57 -7.96 30.33
N GLU A 229 -0.36 -7.50 30.13
CA GLU A 229 -0.05 -6.19 29.52
C GLU A 229 0.80 -6.41 28.26
N ASN A 230 0.30 -5.92 27.13
CA ASN A 230 1.04 -5.84 25.87
C ASN A 230 1.98 -4.64 25.88
#